data_a893e65a6a19a992a0fe814d7804fb9e
#
_entry.id   a893e65a6a19a992a0fe814d7804fb9e
#
_cell.length_a   1.000
_cell.length_b   1.000
_cell.length_c   1.000
_cell.angle_alpha   90.00
_cell.angle_beta   90.00
_cell.angle_gamma   90.00
#
_symmetry.space_group_name_H-M   'P 1'
#
loop_
_entity.id
_entity.type
_entity.pdbx_description
1 polymer ?
#
loop_
_entity_poly.entity_id
_entity_poly.type
_entity_poly.pdbx_seq_one_letter_code
_entity_poly.pdbx_strand_id
1 'polypeptide(L)'
;KNFRNFVNLFIIYVFIMILINGQGVILNDVLKPYQKDRIESLINPGADPLGAGWNITQSKIAIGSGGIFGKGFMNGTQTRLDFVPEQSTDFIFSVVGEEFGFVGSLFLIFLYSLLLIRIVQLAENQKDKFARVFGYSIFSVLTFHYMVNIAMTLGMFPVIGIPLPFISYGGSSLLSFCLFLFVFMKLNSIKELLLSR
;
A
#
# COMPACT_ATOMS: atom_id res chain seq x y z
N LYS A 1 -7.71 -24.62 -21.85
CA LYS A 1 -6.62 -23.70 -21.57
C LYS A 1 -6.64 -22.46 -22.49
N ASN A 2 -6.85 -22.63 -23.80
CA ASN A 2 -6.81 -21.53 -24.76
C ASN A 2 -7.95 -20.52 -24.62
N PHE A 3 -9.16 -20.94 -24.26
CA PHE A 3 -10.31 -20.05 -24.09
C PHE A 3 -10.12 -19.10 -22.90
N ARG A 4 -9.61 -19.58 -21.77
CA ARG A 4 -9.33 -18.76 -20.58
C ARG A 4 -8.24 -17.72 -20.84
N ASN A 5 -7.20 -18.09 -21.59
CA ASN A 5 -6.17 -17.14 -22.00
C ASN A 5 -6.70 -16.07 -22.96
N PHE A 6 -7.59 -16.44 -23.86
CA PHE A 6 -8.27 -15.50 -24.76
C PHE A 6 -9.16 -14.52 -23.99
N VAL A 7 -9.94 -14.99 -23.01
CA VAL A 7 -10.77 -14.15 -22.15
C VAL A 7 -9.90 -13.19 -21.34
N ASN A 8 -8.78 -13.64 -20.76
CA ASN A 8 -7.87 -12.77 -20.01
C ASN A 8 -7.22 -11.71 -20.90
N LEU A 9 -6.78 -12.06 -22.11
CA LEU A 9 -6.25 -11.12 -23.08
C LEU A 9 -7.31 -10.10 -23.54
N PHE A 10 -8.54 -10.55 -23.74
CA PHE A 10 -9.66 -9.66 -24.09
C PHE A 10 -9.98 -8.68 -22.96
N ILE A 11 -10.00 -9.13 -21.70
CA ILE A 11 -10.21 -8.27 -20.53
C ILE A 11 -9.09 -7.24 -20.42
N ILE A 12 -7.82 -7.65 -20.58
CA ILE A 12 -6.67 -6.75 -20.58
C ILE A 12 -6.78 -5.73 -21.73
N TYR A 13 -7.13 -6.18 -22.93
CA TYR A 13 -7.32 -5.30 -24.08
C TYR A 13 -8.43 -4.26 -23.85
N VAL A 14 -9.61 -4.71 -23.35
CA VAL A 14 -10.72 -3.82 -23.01
C VAL A 14 -10.32 -2.84 -21.92
N PHE A 15 -9.59 -3.28 -20.90
CA PHE A 15 -9.08 -2.42 -19.84
C PHE A 15 -8.10 -1.37 -20.37
N ILE A 16 -7.18 -1.75 -21.26
CA ILE A 16 -6.25 -0.82 -21.92
C ILE A 16 -7.01 0.15 -22.83
N MET A 17 -8.01 -0.32 -23.60
CA MET A 17 -8.83 0.56 -24.44
C MET A 17 -9.67 1.56 -23.64
N ILE A 18 -10.19 1.14 -22.48
CA ILE A 18 -10.86 2.05 -21.55
C ILE A 18 -9.88 3.10 -20.99
N LEU A 19 -8.66 2.70 -20.65
CA LEU A 19 -7.62 3.60 -20.18
C LEU A 19 -7.20 4.62 -21.26
N ILE A 20 -7.09 4.20 -22.52
CA ILE A 20 -6.61 5.08 -23.62
C ILE A 20 -7.72 6.01 -24.13
N ASN A 21 -8.94 5.47 -24.33
CA ASN A 21 -10.04 6.25 -24.92
C ASN A 21 -10.98 6.89 -23.89
N GLY A 22 -10.97 6.38 -22.66
CA GLY A 22 -11.87 6.82 -21.58
C GLY A 22 -11.36 8.02 -20.78
N GLN A 23 -10.14 8.49 -21.02
CA GLN A 23 -9.56 9.58 -20.21
C GLN A 23 -10.43 10.84 -20.21
N GLY A 24 -10.99 11.23 -21.34
CA GLY A 24 -11.85 12.41 -21.42
C GLY A 24 -13.25 12.22 -20.80
N VAL A 25 -13.89 11.08 -21.05
CA VAL A 25 -15.27 10.81 -20.60
C VAL A 25 -15.27 10.37 -19.13
N ILE A 26 -14.36 9.46 -18.74
CA ILE A 26 -14.29 8.96 -17.36
C ILE A 26 -13.85 10.09 -16.41
N LEU A 27 -12.87 10.91 -16.81
CA LEU A 27 -12.43 12.05 -16.00
C LEU A 27 -13.48 13.13 -15.86
N ASN A 28 -14.32 13.36 -16.86
CA ASN A 28 -15.25 14.48 -16.83
C ASN A 28 -16.67 14.15 -16.33
N ASP A 29 -17.19 12.97 -16.60
CA ASP A 29 -18.59 12.63 -16.31
C ASP A 29 -18.76 11.62 -15.16
N VAL A 30 -17.75 10.80 -14.86
CA VAL A 30 -17.87 9.72 -13.86
C VAL A 30 -17.21 10.09 -12.53
N LEU A 31 -16.11 10.84 -12.56
CA LEU A 31 -15.36 11.16 -11.34
C LEU A 31 -15.86 12.44 -10.67
N LYS A 32 -15.96 12.40 -9.35
CA LYS A 32 -16.23 13.60 -8.55
C LYS A 32 -15.03 14.57 -8.63
N PRO A 33 -15.27 15.90 -8.45
CA PRO A 33 -14.20 16.91 -8.55
C PRO A 33 -12.94 16.55 -7.76
N TYR A 34 -13.08 16.16 -6.49
CA TYR A 34 -11.94 15.81 -5.64
C TYR A 34 -11.15 14.57 -6.12
N GLN A 35 -11.78 13.67 -6.89
CA GLN A 35 -11.10 12.50 -7.47
C GLN A 35 -10.30 12.90 -8.71
N LYS A 36 -10.80 13.87 -9.48
CA LYS A 36 -10.08 14.47 -10.59
C LYS A 36 -8.81 15.16 -10.10
N ASP A 37 -8.96 16.01 -9.08
CA ASP A 37 -7.83 16.75 -8.49
C ASP A 37 -6.71 15.81 -8.03
N ARG A 38 -7.07 14.65 -7.46
CA ARG A 38 -6.07 13.64 -7.04
C ARG A 38 -5.36 12.97 -8.22
N ILE A 39 -6.06 12.73 -9.32
CA ILE A 39 -5.44 12.15 -10.53
C ILE A 39 -4.60 13.22 -11.24
N GLU A 40 -5.10 14.45 -11.32
CA GLU A 40 -4.40 15.56 -11.92
C GLU A 40 -3.10 15.88 -11.16
N SER A 41 -3.14 15.88 -9.82
CA SER A 41 -1.96 16.07 -8.99
C SER A 41 -0.92 14.97 -9.13
N LEU A 42 -1.30 13.76 -9.56
CA LEU A 42 -0.36 12.70 -9.90
C LEU A 42 0.35 12.95 -11.23
N ILE A 43 -0.42 13.38 -12.26
CA ILE A 43 0.10 13.60 -13.61
C ILE A 43 0.89 14.91 -13.66
N ASN A 44 0.36 15.96 -13.04
CA ASN A 44 0.96 17.29 -12.99
C ASN A 44 0.99 17.81 -11.53
N PRO A 45 1.98 17.42 -10.73
CA PRO A 45 2.09 17.87 -9.32
C PRO A 45 2.16 19.39 -9.16
N GLY A 46 2.61 20.10 -10.20
CA GLY A 46 2.70 21.56 -10.21
C GLY A 46 1.33 22.27 -10.34
N ALA A 47 0.29 21.58 -10.76
CA ALA A 47 -1.06 22.16 -10.87
C ALA A 47 -1.72 22.39 -9.50
N ASP A 48 -1.33 21.63 -8.47
CA ASP A 48 -1.81 21.78 -7.09
C ASP A 48 -0.63 21.97 -6.12
N PRO A 49 -0.03 23.18 -6.06
CA PRO A 49 1.17 23.45 -5.28
C PRO A 49 0.95 23.52 -3.76
N LEU A 50 -0.29 23.43 -3.27
CA LEU A 50 -0.63 23.50 -1.85
C LEU A 50 -1.43 22.29 -1.35
N GLY A 51 -1.79 21.34 -2.22
CA GLY A 51 -2.58 20.16 -1.88
C GLY A 51 -1.84 18.85 -2.12
N ALA A 52 -2.52 17.89 -2.76
CA ALA A 52 -1.99 16.54 -2.96
C ALA A 52 -0.67 16.50 -3.78
N GLY A 53 -0.50 17.45 -4.73
CA GLY A 53 0.74 17.59 -5.51
C GLY A 53 1.94 17.99 -4.65
N TRP A 54 1.73 18.87 -3.66
CA TRP A 54 2.74 19.24 -2.68
C TRP A 54 3.19 18.02 -1.86
N ASN A 55 2.24 17.25 -1.33
CA ASN A 55 2.53 16.09 -0.50
C ASN A 55 3.38 15.05 -1.23
N ILE A 56 3.03 14.75 -2.50
CA ILE A 56 3.80 13.83 -3.35
C ILE A 56 5.22 14.38 -3.59
N THR A 57 5.34 15.67 -3.88
CA THR A 57 6.63 16.30 -4.16
C THR A 57 7.54 16.27 -2.93
N GLN A 58 7.02 16.65 -1.77
CA GLN A 58 7.78 16.63 -0.51
C GLN A 58 8.15 15.21 -0.09
N SER A 59 7.26 14.25 -0.28
CA SER A 59 7.55 12.83 -0.04
C SER A 59 8.72 12.33 -0.91
N LYS A 60 8.72 12.65 -2.21
CA LYS A 60 9.82 12.28 -3.12
C LYS A 60 11.14 12.95 -2.73
N ILE A 61 11.10 14.23 -2.33
CA ILE A 61 12.30 14.94 -1.86
C ILE A 61 12.84 14.28 -0.58
N ALA A 62 11.96 13.94 0.36
CA ALA A 62 12.36 13.26 1.59
C ALA A 62 13.04 11.92 1.30
N ILE A 63 12.39 11.03 0.52
CA ILE A 63 12.96 9.73 0.14
C ILE A 63 14.29 9.90 -0.61
N GLY A 64 14.33 10.81 -1.60
CA GLY A 64 15.55 11.05 -2.39
C GLY A 64 16.70 11.61 -1.55
N SER A 65 16.39 12.43 -0.54
CA SER A 65 17.40 13.01 0.36
C SER A 65 18.06 12.00 1.29
N GLY A 66 17.41 10.85 1.55
CA GLY A 66 17.96 9.79 2.39
C GLY A 66 19.12 9.02 1.76
N GLY A 67 19.25 9.00 0.43
CA GLY A 67 20.33 8.27 -0.25
C GLY A 67 20.32 6.78 0.03
N ILE A 68 21.51 6.16 0.09
CA ILE A 68 21.63 4.70 0.28
C ILE A 68 21.43 4.31 1.75
N PHE A 69 22.05 5.02 2.69
CA PHE A 69 22.09 4.63 4.11
C PHE A 69 21.19 5.48 5.01
N GLY A 70 20.52 6.50 4.46
CA GLY A 70 19.69 7.42 5.23
C GLY A 70 20.49 8.51 5.96
N LYS A 71 19.75 9.46 6.53
CA LYS A 71 20.31 10.55 7.35
C LYS A 71 20.54 10.14 8.81
N GLY A 72 20.04 8.97 9.20
CA GLY A 72 20.03 8.49 10.57
C GLY A 72 18.70 8.72 11.28
N PHE A 73 18.44 7.89 12.30
CA PHE A 73 17.20 7.95 13.08
C PHE A 73 16.99 9.32 13.70
N MET A 74 15.80 9.90 13.53
CA MET A 74 15.39 11.24 13.96
C MET A 74 16.23 12.41 13.39
N ASN A 75 17.03 12.17 12.35
CA ASN A 75 17.83 13.20 11.68
C ASN A 75 17.27 13.62 10.31
N GLY A 76 16.06 13.19 9.97
CA GLY A 76 15.36 13.61 8.78
C GLY A 76 15.08 15.11 8.77
N THR A 77 15.55 15.83 7.77
CA THR A 77 15.33 17.28 7.67
C THR A 77 13.94 17.62 7.14
N GLN A 78 13.43 16.85 6.19
CA GLN A 78 12.09 17.06 5.64
C GLN A 78 10.99 16.61 6.59
N THR A 79 11.20 15.45 7.21
CA THR A 79 10.24 14.86 8.14
C THR A 79 10.24 15.59 9.49
N ARG A 80 11.40 15.97 10.05
CA ARG A 80 11.48 16.67 11.33
C ARG A 80 10.93 18.09 11.30
N LEU A 81 10.99 18.76 10.16
CA LEU A 81 10.48 20.12 9.97
C LEU A 81 9.03 20.15 9.46
N ASP A 82 8.34 19.00 9.47
CA ASP A 82 6.94 18.84 9.05
C ASP A 82 6.66 19.33 7.62
N PHE A 83 7.66 19.26 6.71
CA PHE A 83 7.46 19.61 5.31
C PHE A 83 6.60 18.58 4.57
N VAL A 84 6.55 17.33 5.05
CA VAL A 84 5.67 16.27 4.52
C VAL A 84 4.41 16.24 5.39
N PRO A 85 3.27 16.74 4.91
CA PRO A 85 2.01 16.63 5.64
C PRO A 85 1.63 15.15 5.86
N GLU A 86 0.96 14.86 6.99
CA GLU A 86 0.50 13.50 7.35
C GLU A 86 1.61 12.43 7.27
N GLN A 87 2.85 12.82 7.58
CA GLN A 87 4.03 11.95 7.52
C GLN A 87 3.95 10.74 8.46
N SER A 88 3.27 10.88 9.60
CA SER A 88 3.13 9.82 10.60
C SER A 88 2.05 8.80 10.22
N THR A 89 1.13 9.15 9.35
CA THR A 89 -0.01 8.32 8.94
C THR A 89 0.17 7.80 7.52
N ASP A 90 -0.15 8.61 6.53
CA ASP A 90 -0.24 8.18 5.13
C ASP A 90 1.11 8.15 4.43
N PHE A 91 2.04 9.02 4.82
CA PHE A 91 3.35 9.16 4.21
C PHE A 91 4.50 8.60 5.08
N ILE A 92 4.21 7.65 5.98
CA ILE A 92 5.22 7.08 6.88
C ILE A 92 6.40 6.44 6.12
N PHE A 93 6.19 5.90 4.94
CA PHE A 93 7.26 5.33 4.13
C PHE A 93 8.29 6.39 3.70
N SER A 94 7.90 7.66 3.56
CA SER A 94 8.85 8.75 3.29
C SER A 94 9.79 9.02 4.47
N VAL A 95 9.30 8.86 5.70
CA VAL A 95 10.13 8.93 6.91
C VAL A 95 11.18 7.82 6.91
N VAL A 96 10.74 6.59 6.63
CA VAL A 96 11.66 5.44 6.51
C VAL A 96 12.70 5.68 5.42
N GLY A 97 12.27 6.21 4.26
CA GLY A 97 13.18 6.52 3.16
C GLY A 97 14.18 7.61 3.47
N GLU A 98 13.80 8.64 4.22
CA GLU A 98 14.71 9.72 4.62
C GLU A 98 15.69 9.29 5.73
N GLU A 99 15.19 8.63 6.78
CA GLU A 99 16.00 8.27 7.96
C GLU A 99 16.90 7.06 7.73
N PHE A 100 16.39 6.02 7.09
CA PHE A 100 17.11 4.75 6.89
C PHE A 100 17.56 4.53 5.45
N GLY A 101 17.19 5.42 4.52
CA GLY A 101 17.61 5.39 3.14
C GLY A 101 17.06 4.20 2.34
N PHE A 102 17.72 3.91 1.22
CA PHE A 102 17.34 2.82 0.33
C PHE A 102 17.45 1.45 1.02
N VAL A 103 18.51 1.23 1.82
CA VAL A 103 18.72 -0.06 2.53
C VAL A 103 17.62 -0.31 3.54
N GLY A 104 17.24 0.70 4.35
CA GLY A 104 16.15 0.56 5.32
C GLY A 104 14.79 0.37 4.64
N SER A 105 14.53 1.09 3.55
CA SER A 105 13.32 0.92 2.76
C SER A 105 13.21 -0.49 2.17
N LEU A 106 14.31 -1.02 1.62
CA LEU A 106 14.37 -2.38 1.07
C LEU A 106 14.18 -3.44 2.18
N PHE A 107 14.77 -3.23 3.34
CA PHE A 107 14.59 -4.11 4.49
C PHE A 107 13.13 -4.15 4.96
N LEU A 108 12.48 -3.01 5.03
CA LEU A 108 11.06 -2.92 5.37
C LEU A 108 10.18 -3.67 4.34
N ILE A 109 10.44 -3.46 3.05
CA ILE A 109 9.76 -4.18 1.95
C ILE A 109 9.97 -5.69 2.08
N PHE A 110 11.17 -6.11 2.40
CA PHE A 110 11.50 -7.52 2.60
C PHE A 110 10.73 -8.14 3.77
N LEU A 111 10.71 -7.47 4.93
CA LEU A 111 9.97 -7.95 6.10
C LEU A 111 8.46 -8.07 5.81
N TYR A 112 7.90 -7.09 5.10
CA TYR A 112 6.50 -7.12 4.69
C TYR A 112 6.20 -8.27 3.74
N SER A 113 7.09 -8.50 2.76
CA SER A 113 6.97 -9.62 1.83
C SER A 113 7.01 -10.96 2.54
N LEU A 114 7.88 -11.12 3.55
CA LEU A 114 7.93 -12.32 4.39
C LEU A 114 6.62 -12.52 5.16
N LEU A 115 6.06 -11.46 5.74
CA LEU A 115 4.76 -11.52 6.44
C LEU A 115 3.65 -11.99 5.50
N LEU A 116 3.56 -11.40 4.31
CA LEU A 116 2.54 -11.74 3.32
C LEU A 116 2.68 -13.20 2.83
N ILE A 117 3.91 -13.63 2.53
CA ILE A 117 4.19 -15.03 2.14
C ILE A 117 3.78 -15.99 3.27
N ARG A 118 4.09 -15.64 4.53
CA ARG A 118 3.73 -16.47 5.67
C ARG A 118 2.22 -16.60 5.85
N ILE A 119 1.47 -15.52 5.66
CA ILE A 119 -0.01 -15.56 5.71
C ILE A 119 -0.57 -16.50 4.63
N VAL A 120 -0.07 -16.41 3.39
CA VAL A 120 -0.49 -17.30 2.30
C VAL A 120 -0.18 -18.75 2.62
N GLN A 121 1.03 -19.07 3.08
CA GLN A 121 1.42 -20.44 3.46
C GLN A 121 0.51 -21.03 4.56
N LEU A 122 0.19 -20.20 5.57
CA LEU A 122 -0.72 -20.61 6.63
C LEU A 122 -2.16 -20.79 6.10
N ALA A 123 -2.62 -19.94 5.18
CA ALA A 123 -3.94 -20.04 4.56
C ALA A 123 -4.06 -21.30 3.68
N GLU A 124 -3.05 -21.60 2.86
CA GLU A 124 -3.04 -22.81 2.02
C GLU A 124 -3.08 -24.11 2.84
N ASN A 125 -2.41 -24.10 3.99
CA ASN A 125 -2.37 -25.24 4.89
C ASN A 125 -3.69 -25.46 5.67
N GLN A 126 -4.67 -24.56 5.60
CA GLN A 126 -5.96 -24.74 6.29
C GLN A 126 -6.81 -25.84 5.62
N LYS A 127 -7.34 -26.76 6.42
CA LYS A 127 -8.30 -27.78 5.97
C LYS A 127 -9.72 -27.21 5.87
N ASP A 128 -10.07 -26.32 6.79
CA ASP A 128 -11.36 -25.65 6.80
C ASP A 128 -11.42 -24.56 5.71
N LYS A 129 -12.51 -24.60 4.93
CA LYS A 129 -12.74 -23.65 3.83
C LYS A 129 -12.87 -22.20 4.36
N PHE A 130 -13.56 -22.03 5.50
CA PHE A 130 -13.73 -20.70 6.08
C PHE A 130 -12.39 -20.10 6.50
N ALA A 131 -11.57 -20.84 7.26
CA ALA A 131 -10.27 -20.38 7.71
C ALA A 131 -9.32 -20.06 6.53
N ARG A 132 -9.38 -20.85 5.45
CA ARG A 132 -8.61 -20.61 4.23
C ARG A 132 -9.02 -19.32 3.53
N VAL A 133 -10.32 -19.12 3.30
CA VAL A 133 -10.84 -17.90 2.66
C VAL A 133 -10.53 -16.67 3.51
N PHE A 134 -10.69 -16.77 4.83
CA PHE A 134 -10.37 -15.70 5.77
C PHE A 134 -8.88 -15.31 5.69
N GLY A 135 -7.97 -16.29 5.62
CA GLY A 135 -6.53 -16.02 5.45
C GLY A 135 -6.20 -15.29 4.14
N TYR A 136 -6.80 -15.70 3.02
CA TYR A 136 -6.63 -15.00 1.74
C TYR A 136 -7.24 -13.59 1.75
N SER A 137 -8.34 -13.39 2.46
CA SER A 137 -8.93 -12.05 2.62
C SER A 137 -7.98 -11.10 3.36
N ILE A 138 -7.37 -11.57 4.45
CA ILE A 138 -6.36 -10.79 5.19
C ILE A 138 -5.16 -10.48 4.28
N PHE A 139 -4.64 -11.48 3.57
CA PHE A 139 -3.56 -11.29 2.61
C PHE A 139 -3.90 -10.20 1.59
N SER A 140 -5.09 -10.24 1.00
CA SER A 140 -5.52 -9.27 -0.01
C SER A 140 -5.60 -7.86 0.57
N VAL A 141 -6.20 -7.69 1.75
CA VAL A 141 -6.32 -6.39 2.42
C VAL A 141 -4.95 -5.82 2.76
N LEU A 142 -4.08 -6.61 3.40
CA LEU A 142 -2.74 -6.16 3.77
C LEU A 142 -1.89 -5.82 2.54
N THR A 143 -1.96 -6.65 1.49
CA THR A 143 -1.23 -6.40 0.23
C THR A 143 -1.70 -5.11 -0.43
N PHE A 144 -3.01 -4.87 -0.47
CA PHE A 144 -3.57 -3.65 -1.03
C PHE A 144 -3.08 -2.40 -0.28
N HIS A 145 -3.21 -2.38 1.05
CA HIS A 145 -2.73 -1.27 1.88
C HIS A 145 -1.23 -1.02 1.70
N TYR A 146 -0.43 -2.09 1.75
CA TYR A 146 1.02 -2.03 1.57
C TYR A 146 1.42 -1.48 0.21
N MET A 147 0.86 -2.03 -0.87
CA MET A 147 1.20 -1.60 -2.23
C MET A 147 0.78 -0.16 -2.50
N VAL A 148 -0.46 0.20 -2.11
CA VAL A 148 -0.98 1.55 -2.35
C VAL A 148 -0.22 2.59 -1.54
N ASN A 149 0.09 2.32 -0.26
CA ASN A 149 0.86 3.26 0.57
C ASN A 149 2.24 3.56 -0.04
N ILE A 150 3.01 2.53 -0.39
CA ILE A 150 4.33 2.72 -1.01
C ILE A 150 4.20 3.40 -2.37
N ALA A 151 3.24 2.99 -3.21
CA ALA A 151 3.07 3.57 -4.54
C ALA A 151 2.70 5.06 -4.48
N MET A 152 1.83 5.47 -3.53
CA MET A 152 1.48 6.89 -3.40
C MET A 152 2.62 7.74 -2.85
N THR A 153 3.42 7.23 -1.90
CA THR A 153 4.60 7.95 -1.39
C THR A 153 5.69 8.13 -2.44
N LEU A 154 5.82 7.16 -3.35
CA LEU A 154 6.72 7.25 -4.51
C LEU A 154 6.13 8.09 -5.66
N GLY A 155 4.85 8.51 -5.55
CA GLY A 155 4.15 9.25 -6.60
C GLY A 155 3.88 8.40 -7.84
N MET A 156 3.65 7.11 -7.67
CA MET A 156 3.21 6.17 -8.72
C MET A 156 1.70 5.93 -8.67
N PHE A 157 1.04 6.37 -7.60
CA PHE A 157 -0.39 6.23 -7.37
C PHE A 157 -0.96 7.52 -6.77
N PRO A 158 -2.23 7.89 -7.07
CA PRO A 158 -2.85 9.07 -6.49
C PRO A 158 -2.96 8.96 -4.97
N VAL A 159 -2.86 10.09 -4.28
CA VAL A 159 -2.96 10.14 -2.81
C VAL A 159 -4.38 9.82 -2.38
N ILE A 160 -4.58 8.68 -1.73
CA ILE A 160 -5.88 8.23 -1.24
C ILE A 160 -5.99 8.36 0.28
N GLY A 161 -4.86 8.42 0.99
CA GLY A 161 -4.84 8.45 2.44
C GLY A 161 -5.05 7.07 3.04
N ILE A 162 -4.21 6.11 2.66
CA ILE A 162 -4.26 4.73 3.17
C ILE A 162 -3.02 4.48 4.03
N PRO A 163 -3.20 4.14 5.33
CA PRO A 163 -2.07 3.90 6.22
C PRO A 163 -1.33 2.60 5.87
N LEU A 164 -0.02 2.57 6.14
CA LEU A 164 0.79 1.37 6.07
C LEU A 164 0.51 0.49 7.31
N PRO A 165 -0.06 -0.72 7.16
CA PRO A 165 -0.44 -1.55 8.30
C PRO A 165 0.74 -1.80 9.26
N PHE A 166 0.50 -1.79 10.57
CA PHE A 166 1.45 -2.00 11.67
C PHE A 166 2.55 -0.93 11.85
N ILE A 167 2.72 0.01 10.92
CA ILE A 167 3.79 1.00 10.97
C ILE A 167 3.21 2.42 11.09
N SER A 168 2.19 2.75 10.30
CA SER A 168 1.54 4.04 10.38
C SER A 168 0.91 4.29 11.73
N TYR A 169 1.03 5.52 12.20
CA TYR A 169 0.34 5.97 13.39
C TYR A 169 -1.18 5.92 13.19
N GLY A 170 -1.88 5.20 14.10
CA GLY A 170 -3.33 5.09 14.07
C GLY A 170 -3.79 3.96 14.98
N GLY A 171 -4.32 4.30 16.18
CA GLY A 171 -4.75 3.30 17.17
C GLY A 171 -5.82 2.35 16.64
N SER A 172 -6.81 2.87 15.90
CA SER A 172 -7.91 2.07 15.34
C SER A 172 -7.44 1.14 14.21
N SER A 173 -6.56 1.63 13.33
CA SER A 173 -6.02 0.83 12.22
C SER A 173 -5.12 -0.28 12.74
N LEU A 174 -4.22 0.03 13.69
CA LEU A 174 -3.35 -0.95 14.32
C LEU A 174 -4.16 -2.05 15.02
N LEU A 175 -5.15 -1.65 15.83
CA LEU A 175 -6.02 -2.59 16.53
C LEU A 175 -6.77 -3.51 15.55
N SER A 176 -7.30 -2.95 14.46
CA SER A 176 -8.02 -3.73 13.44
C SER A 176 -7.12 -4.76 12.75
N PHE A 177 -5.92 -4.36 12.30
CA PHE A 177 -4.99 -5.28 11.65
C PHE A 177 -4.46 -6.35 12.61
N CYS A 178 -4.18 -5.99 13.87
CA CYS A 178 -3.81 -6.95 14.89
C CYS A 178 -4.94 -7.96 15.17
N LEU A 179 -6.17 -7.48 15.29
CA LEU A 179 -7.33 -8.34 15.53
C LEU A 179 -7.52 -9.35 14.39
N PHE A 180 -7.43 -8.91 13.13
CA PHE A 180 -7.49 -9.83 11.98
C PHE A 180 -6.42 -10.91 12.04
N LEU A 181 -5.18 -10.55 12.35
CA LEU A 181 -4.10 -11.54 12.48
C LEU A 181 -4.31 -12.49 13.65
N PHE A 182 -4.71 -11.98 14.83
CA PHE A 182 -4.96 -12.83 16.00
C PHE A 182 -6.09 -13.82 15.79
N VAL A 183 -7.19 -13.40 15.15
CA VAL A 183 -8.28 -14.31 14.78
C VAL A 183 -7.77 -15.39 13.83
N PHE A 184 -6.98 -15.04 12.82
CA PHE A 184 -6.42 -16.00 11.89
C PHE A 184 -5.44 -16.98 12.57
N MET A 185 -4.58 -16.49 13.45
CA MET A 185 -3.67 -17.32 14.23
C MET A 185 -4.45 -18.29 15.14
N LYS A 186 -5.55 -17.83 15.74
CA LYS A 186 -6.42 -18.70 16.54
C LYS A 186 -7.06 -19.80 15.72
N LEU A 187 -7.54 -19.50 14.51
CA LEU A 187 -8.07 -20.51 13.59
C LEU A 187 -7.00 -21.55 13.22
N ASN A 188 -5.76 -21.10 12.99
CA ASN A 188 -4.66 -22.02 12.71
C ASN A 188 -4.31 -22.92 13.91
N SER A 189 -4.30 -22.38 15.13
CA SER A 189 -4.05 -23.16 16.36
C SER A 189 -5.11 -24.23 16.60
N ILE A 190 -6.38 -23.95 16.35
CA ILE A 190 -7.46 -24.95 16.48
C ILE A 190 -7.24 -26.12 15.51
N LYS A 191 -6.82 -25.86 14.29
CA LYS A 191 -6.46 -26.90 13.32
C LYS A 191 -5.37 -27.83 13.87
N GLU A 192 -4.32 -27.29 14.45
CA GLU A 192 -3.20 -28.07 15.01
C GLU A 192 -3.67 -28.97 16.16
N LEU A 193 -4.52 -28.46 17.02
CA LEU A 193 -5.13 -29.23 18.12
C LEU A 193 -6.00 -30.39 17.63
N LEU A 194 -6.72 -30.20 16.51
CA LEU A 194 -7.56 -31.26 15.92
C LEU A 194 -6.73 -32.33 15.20
N LEU A 195 -5.51 -32.02 14.77
CA LEU A 195 -4.60 -32.96 14.12
C LEU A 195 -3.74 -33.75 15.12
N SER A 196 -3.58 -33.24 16.34
CA SER A 196 -2.82 -33.92 17.41
C SER A 196 -3.63 -34.95 18.20
N ARG A 197 -4.93 -35.04 17.95
CA ARG A 197 -5.84 -36.07 18.47
C ARG A 197 -6.09 -37.15 17.45
#